data_d988ce126b0d883f5d4e93a85ad1b0da
#
_entry.id   d988ce126b0d883f5d4e93a85ad1b0da
#
_cell.length_a   1.000
_cell.length_b   1.000
_cell.length_c   1.000
_cell.angle_alpha   90.00
_cell.angle_beta   90.00
_cell.angle_gamma   90.00
#
_symmetry.space_group_name_H-M   'P 1'
#
loop_
_entity.id
_entity.type
_entity.pdbx_description
1 polymer ?
#
loop_
_entity_poly.entity_id
_entity_poly.type
_entity_poly.pdbx_seq_one_letter_code
_entity_poly.pdbx_strand_id
1 'polypeptide(L)'
;MNLGMQLKWANHILAILREPPPSMMQSVSTARLNEKLGWIEAFAADVSAWSQWQQVVDVTVALVSEQGLYRGVSRLLVKQLPQGKTLCHSARVLAAELIRFVRSQECRTRTGERFPGSTEILESCFGKFKSRRAGRKTAIARRIHPIVTGLRRVTDTGNNRHRKASHADQPHR
;
A
#
# COMPACT_ATOMS: atom_id res chain seq x y z
N MET A 1 -7.43 6.89 -5.16
CA MET A 1 -8.82 6.43 -5.40
C MET A 1 -8.78 4.95 -5.75
N ASN A 2 -9.62 4.11 -5.13
CA ASN A 2 -9.57 2.65 -5.32
C ASN A 2 -10.60 2.24 -6.40
N LEU A 3 -10.13 1.79 -7.56
CA LEU A 3 -10.96 1.37 -8.69
C LEU A 3 -11.97 0.27 -8.29
N GLY A 4 -11.55 -0.70 -7.50
CA GLY A 4 -12.43 -1.79 -7.06
C GLY A 4 -13.62 -1.30 -6.23
N MET A 5 -13.44 -0.27 -5.40
CA MET A 5 -14.55 0.35 -4.66
C MET A 5 -15.51 1.09 -5.59
N GLN A 6 -14.99 1.80 -6.59
CA GLN A 6 -15.82 2.50 -7.58
C GLN A 6 -16.65 1.53 -8.41
N LEU A 7 -16.06 0.42 -8.86
CA LEU A 7 -16.77 -0.61 -9.60
C LEU A 7 -17.85 -1.29 -8.76
N LYS A 8 -17.59 -1.56 -7.47
CA LYS A 8 -18.60 -2.07 -6.54
C LYS A 8 -19.76 -1.10 -6.39
N TRP A 9 -19.46 0.18 -6.20
CA TRP A 9 -20.47 1.24 -6.12
C TRP A 9 -21.28 1.32 -7.42
N ALA A 10 -20.64 1.38 -8.58
CA ALA A 10 -21.31 1.46 -9.88
C ALA A 10 -22.22 0.25 -10.12
N ASN A 11 -21.75 -0.97 -9.87
CA ASN A 11 -22.57 -2.19 -9.98
C ASN A 11 -23.76 -2.16 -9.01
N HIS A 12 -23.58 -1.66 -7.79
CA HIS A 12 -24.64 -1.52 -6.81
C HIS A 12 -25.73 -0.55 -7.29
N ILE A 13 -25.33 0.61 -7.83
CA ILE A 13 -26.27 1.58 -8.40
C ILE A 13 -27.03 0.98 -9.59
N LEU A 14 -26.34 0.30 -10.51
CA LEU A 14 -26.97 -0.38 -11.64
C LEU A 14 -27.98 -1.45 -11.18
N ALA A 15 -27.69 -2.18 -10.11
CA ALA A 15 -28.62 -3.14 -9.53
C ALA A 15 -29.86 -2.44 -8.95
N ILE A 16 -29.70 -1.35 -8.21
CA ILE A 16 -30.82 -0.55 -7.66
C ILE A 16 -31.69 0.03 -8.77
N LEU A 17 -31.11 0.53 -9.85
CA LEU A 17 -31.88 1.10 -10.96
C LEU A 17 -32.72 0.02 -11.67
N ARG A 18 -32.20 -1.20 -11.77
CA ARG A 18 -32.93 -2.33 -12.38
C ARG A 18 -34.04 -2.88 -11.47
N GLU A 19 -33.71 -3.03 -10.19
CA GLU A 19 -34.61 -3.62 -9.19
C GLU A 19 -34.46 -2.89 -7.84
N PRO A 20 -35.18 -1.76 -7.66
CA PRO A 20 -35.11 -0.99 -6.44
C PRO A 20 -35.63 -1.79 -5.22
N PRO A 21 -34.91 -1.86 -4.11
CA PRO A 21 -35.37 -2.56 -2.92
C PRO A 21 -36.64 -1.91 -2.36
N PRO A 22 -37.63 -2.68 -1.86
CA PRO A 22 -38.92 -2.19 -1.39
C PRO A 22 -38.80 -1.12 -0.28
N SER A 23 -37.80 -1.23 0.58
CA SER A 23 -37.51 -0.26 1.64
C SER A 23 -37.12 1.12 1.10
N MET A 24 -36.46 1.17 -0.04
CA MET A 24 -36.06 2.44 -0.68
C MET A 24 -37.26 3.10 -1.37
N MET A 25 -38.17 2.32 -1.94
CA MET A 25 -39.36 2.82 -2.62
C MET A 25 -40.36 3.52 -1.69
N GLN A 26 -40.24 3.32 -0.37
CA GLN A 26 -41.04 4.05 0.61
C GLN A 26 -40.59 5.52 0.78
N SER A 27 -39.33 5.81 0.47
CA SER A 27 -38.74 7.14 0.68
C SER A 27 -38.36 7.90 -0.59
N VAL A 28 -38.13 7.20 -1.70
CA VAL A 28 -37.66 7.80 -2.96
C VAL A 28 -38.40 7.21 -4.14
N SER A 29 -38.94 8.06 -5.01
CA SER A 29 -39.60 7.60 -6.24
C SER A 29 -38.58 7.13 -7.28
N THR A 30 -38.95 6.15 -8.10
CA THR A 30 -38.15 5.68 -9.26
C THR A 30 -37.80 6.81 -10.21
N ALA A 31 -38.67 7.75 -10.44
CA ALA A 31 -38.41 8.92 -11.29
C ALA A 31 -37.22 9.74 -10.76
N ARG A 32 -37.15 9.97 -9.45
CA ARG A 32 -36.07 10.74 -8.84
C ARG A 32 -34.73 9.97 -8.82
N LEU A 33 -34.80 8.65 -8.67
CA LEU A 33 -33.61 7.79 -8.80
C LEU A 33 -33.03 7.88 -10.22
N ASN A 34 -33.88 7.73 -11.25
CA ASN A 34 -33.46 7.82 -12.63
C ASN A 34 -32.94 9.21 -12.99
N GLU A 35 -33.56 10.29 -12.51
CA GLU A 35 -33.08 11.65 -12.71
C GLU A 35 -31.66 11.86 -12.17
N LYS A 36 -31.33 11.30 -11.00
CA LYS A 36 -30.04 11.53 -10.36
C LYS A 36 -28.96 10.52 -10.75
N LEU A 37 -29.33 9.26 -10.99
CA LEU A 37 -28.39 8.17 -11.16
C LEU A 37 -28.50 7.44 -12.51
N GLY A 38 -29.57 7.69 -13.30
CA GLY A 38 -29.82 7.02 -14.56
C GLY A 38 -28.70 7.17 -15.59
N TRP A 39 -27.90 8.23 -15.50
CA TRP A 39 -26.76 8.44 -16.38
C TRP A 39 -25.74 7.26 -16.36
N ILE A 40 -25.69 6.49 -15.25
CA ILE A 40 -24.74 5.37 -15.11
C ILE A 40 -25.11 4.19 -16.01
N GLU A 41 -26.37 4.08 -16.44
CA GLU A 41 -26.83 3.00 -17.33
C GLU A 41 -26.13 3.06 -18.68
N ALA A 42 -25.77 4.26 -19.15
CA ALA A 42 -24.99 4.44 -20.39
C ALA A 42 -23.61 3.75 -20.31
N PHE A 43 -23.08 3.55 -19.11
CA PHE A 43 -21.78 2.92 -18.86
C PHE A 43 -21.91 1.47 -18.37
N ALA A 44 -23.10 0.87 -18.37
CA ALA A 44 -23.33 -0.46 -17.82
C ALA A 44 -22.44 -1.53 -18.46
N ALA A 45 -22.21 -1.45 -19.77
CA ALA A 45 -21.34 -2.36 -20.50
C ALA A 45 -19.87 -2.21 -20.06
N ASP A 46 -19.40 -0.97 -19.91
CA ASP A 46 -18.03 -0.66 -19.47
C ASP A 46 -17.81 -1.10 -18.01
N VAL A 47 -18.76 -0.80 -17.13
CA VAL A 47 -18.72 -1.24 -15.72
C VAL A 47 -18.64 -2.77 -15.64
N SER A 48 -19.41 -3.48 -16.47
CA SER A 48 -19.36 -4.94 -16.56
C SER A 48 -18.00 -5.44 -17.04
N ALA A 49 -17.44 -4.86 -18.10
CA ALA A 49 -16.14 -5.22 -18.63
C ALA A 49 -15.01 -4.95 -17.62
N TRP A 50 -15.00 -3.78 -16.98
CA TRP A 50 -14.01 -3.41 -15.97
C TRP A 50 -14.10 -4.26 -14.71
N SER A 51 -15.32 -4.67 -14.32
CA SER A 51 -15.52 -5.61 -13.20
C SER A 51 -14.89 -6.97 -13.49
N GLN A 52 -14.98 -7.44 -14.74
CA GLN A 52 -14.32 -8.68 -15.14
C GLN A 52 -12.80 -8.55 -15.17
N TRP A 53 -12.27 -7.42 -15.64
CA TRP A 53 -10.82 -7.15 -15.55
C TRP A 53 -10.34 -7.13 -14.11
N GLN A 54 -11.07 -6.42 -13.23
CA GLN A 54 -10.73 -6.39 -11.80
C GLN A 54 -10.71 -7.79 -11.20
N GLN A 55 -11.70 -8.62 -11.52
CA GLN A 55 -11.74 -10.01 -11.06
C GLN A 55 -10.51 -10.81 -11.50
N VAL A 56 -10.10 -10.69 -12.76
CA VAL A 56 -8.90 -11.36 -13.29
C VAL A 56 -7.64 -10.90 -12.58
N VAL A 57 -7.51 -9.60 -12.33
CA VAL A 57 -6.38 -9.02 -11.59
C VAL A 57 -6.38 -9.48 -10.15
N ASP A 58 -7.51 -9.41 -9.45
CA ASP A 58 -7.64 -9.77 -8.04
C ASP A 58 -7.26 -11.23 -7.80
N VAL A 59 -7.74 -12.16 -8.64
CA VAL A 59 -7.39 -13.59 -8.58
C VAL A 59 -5.88 -13.78 -8.79
N THR A 60 -5.29 -13.08 -9.75
CA THR A 60 -3.87 -13.18 -10.04
C THR A 60 -3.02 -12.65 -8.89
N VAL A 61 -3.37 -11.47 -8.37
CA VAL A 61 -2.66 -10.83 -7.26
C VAL A 61 -2.78 -11.67 -5.99
N ALA A 62 -3.99 -12.14 -5.65
CA ALA A 62 -4.21 -13.00 -4.48
C ALA A 62 -3.35 -14.26 -4.55
N LEU A 63 -3.40 -14.98 -5.68
CA LEU A 63 -2.61 -16.20 -5.86
C LEU A 63 -1.10 -15.95 -5.70
N VAL A 64 -0.58 -14.92 -6.38
CA VAL A 64 0.85 -14.62 -6.36
C VAL A 64 1.30 -14.09 -4.99
N SER A 65 0.48 -13.27 -4.32
CA SER A 65 0.79 -12.74 -2.99
C SER A 65 0.78 -13.82 -1.92
N GLU A 66 -0.21 -14.73 -1.95
CA GLU A 66 -0.36 -15.77 -0.94
C GLU A 66 0.63 -16.92 -1.14
N GLN A 67 0.80 -17.35 -2.39
CA GLN A 67 1.58 -18.55 -2.70
C GLN A 67 2.99 -18.26 -3.21
N GLY A 68 3.27 -17.02 -3.63
CA GLY A 68 4.53 -16.67 -4.25
C GLY A 68 4.69 -17.22 -5.66
N LEU A 69 5.86 -16.97 -6.24
CA LEU A 69 6.24 -17.44 -7.57
C LEU A 69 7.09 -18.72 -7.43
N TYR A 70 6.63 -19.82 -8.01
CA TYR A 70 7.31 -21.10 -8.04
C TYR A 70 6.92 -21.88 -9.31
N ARG A 71 7.65 -22.95 -9.65
CA ARG A 71 7.34 -23.76 -10.82
C ARG A 71 5.97 -24.42 -10.71
N GLY A 72 5.06 -24.07 -11.63
CA GLY A 72 3.71 -24.61 -11.72
C GLY A 72 2.63 -23.63 -11.22
N VAL A 73 2.97 -22.46 -10.66
CA VAL A 73 1.98 -21.48 -10.21
C VAL A 73 1.09 -20.98 -11.36
N SER A 74 1.61 -20.87 -12.58
CA SER A 74 0.81 -20.50 -13.75
C SER A 74 -0.31 -21.50 -14.07
N ARG A 75 -0.07 -22.80 -13.84
CA ARG A 75 -1.11 -23.82 -14.00
C ARG A 75 -2.23 -23.67 -12.96
N LEU A 76 -1.86 -23.27 -11.74
CA LEU A 76 -2.82 -23.01 -10.69
C LEU A 76 -3.63 -21.76 -11.01
N LEU A 77 -2.97 -20.71 -11.52
CA LEU A 77 -3.64 -19.50 -12.00
C LEU A 77 -4.69 -19.83 -13.07
N VAL A 78 -4.35 -20.64 -14.07
CA VAL A 78 -5.30 -21.07 -15.10
C VAL A 78 -6.53 -21.75 -14.50
N LYS A 79 -6.36 -22.56 -13.43
CA LYS A 79 -7.48 -23.24 -12.77
C LYS A 79 -8.37 -22.30 -11.95
N GLN A 80 -7.81 -21.25 -11.37
CA GLN A 80 -8.53 -20.31 -10.51
C GLN A 80 -9.21 -19.18 -11.29
N LEU A 81 -8.69 -18.85 -12.45
CA LEU A 81 -9.32 -17.84 -13.30
C LEU A 81 -10.70 -18.30 -13.78
N PRO A 82 -11.67 -17.37 -13.91
CA PRO A 82 -12.97 -17.70 -14.48
C PRO A 82 -12.81 -18.34 -15.85
N GLN A 83 -13.41 -19.55 -15.99
CA GLN A 83 -13.26 -20.35 -17.20
C GLN A 83 -14.30 -19.98 -18.27
N GLY A 84 -13.88 -19.97 -19.53
CA GLY A 84 -14.77 -20.03 -20.68
C GLY A 84 -15.59 -18.77 -20.99
N LYS A 85 -16.91 -18.95 -21.21
CA LYS A 85 -17.83 -17.95 -21.77
C LYS A 85 -18.19 -16.79 -20.82
N THR A 86 -17.76 -16.82 -19.57
CA THR A 86 -18.13 -15.82 -18.56
C THR A 86 -17.36 -14.51 -18.68
N LEU A 87 -16.21 -14.51 -19.36
CA LEU A 87 -15.39 -13.32 -19.55
C LEU A 87 -15.60 -12.70 -20.93
N CYS A 88 -15.70 -11.38 -21.00
CA CYS A 88 -15.66 -10.63 -22.26
C CYS A 88 -14.30 -10.83 -22.97
N HIS A 89 -14.25 -10.49 -24.25
CA HIS A 89 -13.04 -10.71 -25.08
C HIS A 89 -11.81 -10.05 -24.46
N SER A 90 -11.90 -8.78 -24.06
CA SER A 90 -10.78 -8.04 -23.48
C SER A 90 -10.30 -8.58 -22.14
N ALA A 91 -11.19 -9.08 -21.28
CA ALA A 91 -10.82 -9.74 -20.04
C ALA A 91 -10.11 -11.08 -20.28
N ARG A 92 -10.49 -11.82 -21.32
CA ARG A 92 -9.78 -13.05 -21.74
C ARG A 92 -8.38 -12.74 -22.25
N VAL A 93 -8.21 -11.65 -23.02
CA VAL A 93 -6.89 -11.22 -23.49
C VAL A 93 -6.01 -10.85 -22.28
N LEU A 94 -6.53 -10.07 -21.33
CA LEU A 94 -5.83 -9.73 -20.09
C LEU A 94 -5.42 -10.97 -19.30
N ALA A 95 -6.34 -11.94 -19.13
CA ALA A 95 -6.04 -13.19 -18.44
C ALA A 95 -4.90 -13.97 -19.12
N ALA A 96 -4.94 -14.07 -20.45
CA ALA A 96 -3.88 -14.73 -21.23
C ALA A 96 -2.51 -14.06 -21.06
N GLU A 97 -2.47 -12.71 -21.05
CA GLU A 97 -1.24 -11.95 -20.84
C GLU A 97 -0.70 -12.14 -19.42
N LEU A 98 -1.56 -12.12 -18.40
CA LEU A 98 -1.15 -12.36 -17.01
C LEU A 98 -0.63 -13.78 -16.82
N ILE A 99 -1.27 -14.80 -17.41
CA ILE A 99 -0.78 -16.19 -17.40
C ILE A 99 0.61 -16.25 -18.05
N ARG A 100 0.78 -15.61 -19.22
CA ARG A 100 2.07 -15.58 -19.94
C ARG A 100 3.15 -14.90 -19.08
N PHE A 101 2.82 -13.78 -18.45
CA PHE A 101 3.72 -13.06 -17.55
C PHE A 101 4.13 -13.94 -16.37
N VAL A 102 3.17 -14.50 -15.62
CA VAL A 102 3.45 -15.38 -14.48
C VAL A 102 4.29 -16.57 -14.90
N ARG A 103 3.99 -17.21 -16.05
CA ARG A 103 4.78 -18.31 -16.60
C ARG A 103 6.21 -17.91 -16.93
N SER A 104 6.42 -16.70 -17.46
CA SER A 104 7.78 -16.20 -17.73
C SER A 104 8.59 -15.99 -16.45
N GLN A 105 7.93 -15.62 -15.35
CA GLN A 105 8.59 -15.46 -14.06
C GLN A 105 8.87 -16.81 -13.39
N GLU A 106 7.93 -17.77 -13.46
CA GLU A 106 8.16 -19.12 -12.89
C GLU A 106 9.31 -19.87 -13.56
N CYS A 107 9.59 -19.61 -14.84
CA CYS A 107 10.73 -20.21 -15.53
C CYS A 107 12.09 -19.77 -14.96
N ARG A 108 12.13 -18.65 -14.25
CA ARG A 108 13.33 -18.12 -13.58
C ARG A 108 13.58 -18.76 -12.21
N THR A 109 12.59 -19.47 -11.67
CA THR A 109 12.70 -20.14 -10.36
C THR A 109 13.36 -21.51 -10.52
N ARG A 110 14.19 -21.91 -9.55
CA ARG A 110 14.75 -23.26 -9.48
C ARG A 110 13.71 -24.24 -8.95
N THR A 111 13.94 -25.53 -9.15
CA THR A 111 13.08 -26.58 -8.59
C THR A 111 13.11 -26.50 -7.06
N GLY A 112 11.92 -26.41 -6.43
CA GLY A 112 11.79 -26.27 -4.97
C GLY A 112 11.95 -24.83 -4.44
N GLU A 113 12.34 -23.89 -5.30
CA GLU A 113 12.47 -22.48 -4.93
C GLU A 113 11.11 -21.77 -5.03
N ARG A 114 10.86 -20.86 -4.07
CA ARG A 114 9.66 -20.03 -4.04
C ARG A 114 10.05 -18.59 -3.73
N PHE A 115 9.72 -17.67 -4.63
CA PHE A 115 9.90 -16.24 -4.41
C PHE A 115 8.62 -15.62 -3.84
N PRO A 116 8.72 -14.72 -2.84
CA PRO A 116 7.57 -13.98 -2.36
C PRO A 116 6.99 -13.14 -3.50
N GLY A 117 5.66 -13.18 -3.65
CA GLY A 117 4.93 -12.44 -4.69
C GLY A 117 4.63 -11.00 -4.33
N SER A 118 4.96 -10.55 -3.11
CA SER A 118 4.76 -9.18 -2.67
C SER A 118 6.05 -8.61 -2.06
N THR A 119 6.18 -7.29 -2.14
CA THR A 119 7.28 -6.56 -1.50
C THR A 119 7.07 -6.34 -0.01
N GLU A 120 5.91 -6.69 0.55
CA GLU A 120 5.55 -6.46 1.95
C GLU A 120 6.56 -7.06 2.93
N ILE A 121 7.08 -8.26 2.63
CA ILE A 121 8.11 -8.90 3.45
C ILE A 121 9.39 -8.06 3.45
N LEU A 122 9.80 -7.56 2.27
CA LEU A 122 10.98 -6.70 2.14
C LEU A 122 10.75 -5.36 2.83
N GLU A 123 9.58 -4.75 2.65
CA GLU A 123 9.20 -3.49 3.30
C GLU A 123 9.16 -3.63 4.82
N SER A 124 8.61 -4.73 5.34
CA SER A 124 8.63 -5.06 6.77
C SER A 124 10.06 -5.21 7.30
N CYS A 125 10.93 -5.90 6.56
CA CYS A 125 12.35 -6.02 6.91
C CYS A 125 13.06 -4.66 6.91
N PHE A 126 12.84 -3.82 5.89
CA PHE A 126 13.40 -2.47 5.84
C PHE A 126 12.84 -1.57 6.94
N GLY A 127 11.56 -1.66 7.27
CA GLY A 127 10.93 -0.96 8.38
C GLY A 127 11.60 -1.30 9.71
N LYS A 128 11.78 -2.59 10.00
CA LYS A 128 12.49 -3.08 11.20
C LYS A 128 13.96 -2.63 11.23
N PHE A 129 14.64 -2.64 10.09
CA PHE A 129 16.02 -2.18 9.99
C PHE A 129 16.15 -0.68 10.24
N LYS A 130 15.27 0.15 9.66
CA LYS A 130 15.22 1.59 9.91
C LYS A 130 14.95 1.91 11.38
N SER A 131 13.99 1.22 12.00
CA SER A 131 13.66 1.37 13.42
C SER A 131 14.84 1.04 14.33
N ARG A 132 15.56 -0.07 14.09
CA ARG A 132 16.76 -0.45 14.85
C ARG A 132 17.90 0.57 14.68
N ARG A 133 18.05 1.14 13.47
CA ARG A 133 19.08 2.17 13.20
C ARG A 133 18.75 3.50 13.87
N ALA A 134 17.48 3.89 13.90
CA ALA A 134 17.01 5.08 14.63
C ALA A 134 17.21 4.91 16.16
N GLY A 135 16.89 3.73 16.71
CA GLY A 135 17.12 3.43 18.14
C GLY A 135 18.60 3.47 18.54
N ARG A 136 19.51 3.00 17.67
CA ARG A 136 20.97 3.12 17.92
C ARG A 136 21.45 4.57 17.93
N LYS A 137 20.96 5.42 16.99
CA LYS A 137 21.32 6.85 16.95
C LYS A 137 20.86 7.58 18.22
N THR A 138 19.65 7.29 18.71
CA THR A 138 19.14 7.85 19.96
C THR A 138 19.90 7.35 21.19
N ALA A 139 20.32 6.09 21.22
CA ALA A 139 21.11 5.53 22.31
C ALA A 139 22.53 6.15 22.35
N ILE A 140 23.15 6.37 21.19
CA ILE A 140 24.44 7.06 21.09
C ILE A 140 24.31 8.53 21.51
N ALA A 141 23.28 9.25 21.02
CA ALA A 141 23.02 10.63 21.41
C ALA A 141 22.77 10.77 22.92
N ARG A 142 22.04 9.85 23.54
CA ARG A 142 21.83 9.82 25.00
C ARG A 142 23.11 9.55 25.80
N ARG A 143 24.06 8.78 25.25
CA ARG A 143 25.36 8.53 25.90
C ARG A 143 26.33 9.72 25.77
N ILE A 144 26.27 10.48 24.68
CA ILE A 144 27.18 11.60 24.44
C ILE A 144 26.72 12.87 25.17
N HIS A 145 25.40 13.07 25.33
CA HIS A 145 24.87 14.27 25.97
C HIS A 145 25.38 14.54 27.39
N PRO A 146 25.52 13.54 28.29
CA PRO A 146 26.10 13.81 29.64
C PRO A 146 27.59 14.14 29.61
N ILE A 147 28.33 13.61 28.62
CA ILE A 147 29.78 13.86 28.50
C ILE A 147 30.03 15.31 28.03
N VAL A 148 29.23 15.78 27.05
CA VAL A 148 29.37 17.17 26.52
C VAL A 148 28.94 18.21 27.55
N THR A 149 27.91 17.95 28.35
CA THR A 149 27.48 18.85 29.45
C THR A 149 28.48 18.84 30.61
N GLY A 150 29.13 17.70 30.87
CA GLY A 150 30.22 17.62 31.87
C GLY A 150 31.47 18.45 31.48
N LEU A 151 31.89 18.39 30.22
CA LEU A 151 33.00 19.18 29.68
C LEU A 151 32.70 20.68 29.67
N ARG A 152 31.47 21.13 29.37
CA ARG A 152 31.10 22.54 29.47
C ARG A 152 31.19 23.09 30.90
N ARG A 153 30.84 22.32 31.92
CA ARG A 153 30.99 22.77 33.33
C ARG A 153 32.44 22.94 33.77
N VAL A 154 33.37 22.13 33.25
CA VAL A 154 34.79 22.24 33.58
C VAL A 154 35.43 23.46 32.92
N THR A 155 35.01 23.83 31.68
CA THR A 155 35.53 25.00 31.00
C THR A 155 34.98 26.30 31.58
N ASP A 156 33.73 26.36 32.07
CA ASP A 156 33.14 27.57 32.67
C ASP A 156 33.72 27.87 34.06
N THR A 157 34.11 26.84 34.83
CA THR A 157 34.79 27.09 36.13
C THR A 157 36.22 27.59 35.98
N GLY A 158 36.92 27.27 34.88
CA GLY A 158 38.26 27.76 34.60
C GLY A 158 38.28 29.27 34.19
N ASN A 159 37.27 29.69 33.43
CA ASN A 159 37.24 31.06 32.92
C ASN A 159 36.78 32.10 33.95
N ASN A 160 36.05 31.68 35.01
CA ASN A 160 35.55 32.57 36.04
C ASN A 160 36.64 32.91 37.10
N ARG A 161 37.73 32.12 37.21
CA ARG A 161 38.84 32.42 38.11
C ARG A 161 39.78 33.52 37.56
N HIS A 162 39.95 33.61 36.25
CA HIS A 162 40.76 34.67 35.63
C HIS A 162 40.05 36.05 35.57
N ARG A 163 38.71 36.10 35.63
CA ARG A 163 37.97 37.36 35.62
C ARG A 163 37.90 38.08 36.97
N LYS A 164 38.15 37.39 38.09
CA LYS A 164 38.15 37.99 39.43
C LYS A 164 39.51 38.55 39.87
N ALA A 165 40.60 38.28 39.14
CA ALA A 165 41.94 38.76 39.50
C ALA A 165 42.32 40.09 38.82
N SER A 166 41.53 40.59 37.86
CA SER A 166 41.86 41.82 37.11
C SER A 166 41.11 43.09 37.55
N HIS A 167 40.36 43.02 38.67
CA HIS A 167 39.59 44.22 39.14
C HIS A 167 39.98 44.76 40.51
N ALA A 168 41.18 44.45 41.00
CA ALA A 168 41.67 44.93 42.23
C ALA A 168 43.07 45.62 42.03
N ASP A 169 43.15 46.66 41.21
CA ASP A 169 44.23 47.64 41.31
C ASP A 169 43.92 48.82 40.38
N GLN A 170 43.22 49.83 40.91
CA GLN A 170 43.30 51.23 40.44
C GLN A 170 43.26 52.13 41.66
N PRO A 171 44.34 52.86 41.97
CA PRO A 171 44.34 53.85 43.02
C PRO A 171 43.68 55.14 42.55
N HIS A 172 42.87 55.73 43.39
CA HIS A 172 42.38 57.12 43.26
C HIS A 172 43.48 58.12 43.15
N ARG A 173 43.41 58.95 42.12
CA ARG A 173 43.85 60.37 42.12
C ARG A 173 42.80 61.22 41.39
#